data_571f9bfab0633cdba095709823de88af
#
_entry.id   571f9bfab0633cdba095709823de88af
#
_cell.length_a   1.000
_cell.length_b   1.000
_cell.length_c   1.000
_cell.angle_alpha   90.00
_cell.angle_beta   90.00
_cell.angle_gamma   90.00
#
_symmetry.space_group_name_H-M   'P 1'
#
loop_
_entity.id
_entity.type
_entity.pdbx_description
1 polymer ?
#
loop_
_entity_poly.entity_id
_entity_poly.type
_entity_poly.pdbx_seq_one_letter_code
_entity_poly.pdbx_strand_id
1 'polypeptide(L)'
;MPTYALSVTVAGQPFDMMQFVAEQSLYGVFFKSAYDASSLEGNVLTKVTDADYPGWSQHTPTSITRTGSTATVTMPSATNWQTGNNVTVAGAAQTEYNGTFAITVTDSTHFTYQVTGTPATPATGTITIKGGRTTVPGIVFLDGYFFVMDENAVIYNSALNDPLTWGALDFIQAAIEPGMGVALAKSQNYVVAFKEWNTEYFYNAGNATGSPLSPVLSAFTQIGCANGDSVAYLDENIYWASKAKQQGPGVWKMKELEQAKVSTPDVDRILASDGMSDVYAYGVRIAGHSFYVLGLRTIGMTLAFDASNGTWAVWTSLTAQSPVSVTITQTGGVATVTQTGHGHSDCDPVTIAGASQTAYNGLKQITYVDADHFTFPVPSATVTPATGTITATGYDETYFKYSRYVNAAGRDLVLHGTTGELCEIMDSEVEDDGLPIKLVIRTDKVDDGNEDWKTLGRVRVIGDKIGGEAMIRWSDDDYTTYTYGRRVDLSAAQAVVRRCGKYRRRSFEIIHIRPEHVQVAAIELD
;
A
#
# COMPACT_ATOMS: atom_id res chain seq x y z
N MET A 1 -16.70 -10.46 -3.55
CA MET A 1 -16.01 -10.90 -2.32
C MET A 1 -16.93 -10.72 -1.13
N PRO A 2 -17.01 -11.63 -0.17
CA PRO A 2 -17.71 -11.35 1.09
C PRO A 2 -16.95 -10.24 1.82
N THR A 3 -17.67 -9.21 2.21
CA THR A 3 -17.14 -8.08 2.97
C THR A 3 -17.37 -8.30 4.45
N TYR A 4 -16.34 -8.20 5.26
CA TYR A 4 -16.42 -8.33 6.71
C TYR A 4 -16.12 -6.98 7.37
N ALA A 5 -17.05 -6.49 8.15
CA ALA A 5 -16.82 -5.36 9.04
C ALA A 5 -16.41 -5.90 10.42
N LEU A 6 -15.17 -5.73 10.79
CA LEU A 6 -14.69 -6.05 12.12
C LEU A 6 -14.29 -4.75 12.82
N SER A 7 -15.05 -4.34 13.82
CA SER A 7 -14.71 -3.20 14.65
C SER A 7 -14.27 -3.67 16.04
N VAL A 8 -13.14 -3.17 16.49
CA VAL A 8 -12.67 -3.35 17.87
C VAL A 8 -12.83 -2.04 18.60
N THR A 9 -13.39 -2.08 19.81
CA THR A 9 -13.55 -0.89 20.64
C THR A 9 -12.42 -0.81 21.65
N VAL A 10 -11.61 0.24 21.57
CA VAL A 10 -10.57 0.55 22.56
C VAL A 10 -10.93 1.86 23.23
N ALA A 11 -11.06 1.85 24.56
CA ALA A 11 -11.44 3.01 25.35
C ALA A 11 -12.72 3.74 24.85
N GLY A 12 -13.71 2.99 24.37
CA GLY A 12 -14.98 3.54 23.88
C GLY A 12 -14.97 4.09 22.45
N GLN A 13 -13.85 3.97 21.75
CA GLN A 13 -13.73 4.36 20.33
C GLN A 13 -13.73 3.12 19.45
N PRO A 14 -14.46 3.10 18.33
CA PRO A 14 -14.36 2.04 17.35
C PRO A 14 -12.99 2.11 16.67
N PHE A 15 -12.35 0.95 16.54
CA PHE A 15 -11.07 0.80 15.87
C PHE A 15 -11.21 -0.15 14.69
N ASP A 16 -10.64 0.22 13.56
CA ASP A 16 -10.39 -0.69 12.48
C ASP A 16 -9.24 -1.63 12.88
N MET A 17 -9.45 -2.93 12.80
CA MET A 17 -8.47 -3.92 13.24
C MET A 17 -7.20 -3.89 12.40
N MET A 18 -7.30 -3.60 11.10
CA MET A 18 -6.14 -3.49 10.20
C MET A 18 -5.34 -2.22 10.49
N GLN A 19 -6.00 -1.11 10.69
CA GLN A 19 -5.36 0.13 11.09
C GLN A 19 -4.72 -0.02 12.47
N PHE A 20 -5.41 -0.71 13.40
CA PHE A 20 -4.87 -1.03 14.71
C PHE A 20 -3.57 -1.83 14.63
N VAL A 21 -3.51 -2.89 13.82
CA VAL A 21 -2.29 -3.70 13.62
C VAL A 21 -1.15 -2.85 13.04
N ALA A 22 -1.44 -1.95 12.10
CA ALA A 22 -0.45 -1.06 11.51
C ALA A 22 0.12 -0.02 12.50
N GLU A 23 -0.69 0.43 13.46
CA GLU A 23 -0.35 1.48 14.42
C GLU A 23 -0.03 0.95 15.82
N GLN A 24 0.00 -0.37 16.03
CA GLN A 24 0.18 -0.97 17.35
C GLN A 24 1.47 -0.50 18.06
N SER A 25 2.55 -0.22 17.33
CA SER A 25 3.77 0.32 17.90
C SER A 25 3.60 1.76 18.38
N LEU A 26 2.85 2.57 17.65
CA LEU A 26 2.61 3.98 17.96
C LEU A 26 1.78 4.15 19.24
N TYR A 27 0.79 3.28 19.45
CA TYR A 27 -0.11 3.36 20.61
C TYR A 27 0.28 2.45 21.78
N GLY A 28 1.32 1.64 21.63
CA GLY A 28 1.76 0.71 22.68
C GLY A 28 0.68 -0.26 23.11
N VAL A 29 0.00 -0.87 22.17
CA VAL A 29 -1.09 -1.80 22.44
C VAL A 29 -0.68 -3.21 22.05
N PHE A 30 -0.85 -4.16 22.97
CA PHE A 30 -0.50 -5.57 22.79
C PHE A 30 -1.70 -6.46 23.12
N PHE A 31 -1.83 -7.56 22.39
CA PHE A 31 -2.79 -8.59 22.72
C PHE A 31 -2.29 -9.42 23.90
N LYS A 32 -3.07 -9.45 24.97
CA LYS A 32 -2.70 -10.15 26.22
C LYS A 32 -3.03 -11.64 26.23
N SER A 33 -3.91 -12.13 25.41
CA SER A 33 -4.33 -13.53 25.45
C SER A 33 -3.69 -14.35 24.33
N ALA A 34 -3.49 -15.65 24.62
CA ALA A 34 -3.17 -16.61 23.58
C ALA A 34 -4.30 -16.59 22.54
N TYR A 35 -3.92 -16.42 21.29
CA TYR A 35 -4.82 -16.44 20.15
C TYR A 35 -5.53 -17.80 20.09
N ASP A 36 -6.85 -17.82 20.25
CA ASP A 36 -7.65 -18.96 19.86
C ASP A 36 -8.04 -18.78 18.40
N ALA A 37 -7.41 -19.55 17.52
CA ALA A 37 -7.63 -19.52 16.08
C ALA A 37 -9.06 -19.87 15.67
N SER A 38 -9.88 -20.40 16.58
CA SER A 38 -11.27 -20.82 16.31
C SER A 38 -12.32 -19.76 16.57
N SER A 39 -11.99 -18.69 17.32
CA SER A 39 -12.90 -17.56 17.53
C SER A 39 -12.11 -16.27 17.78
N LEU A 40 -12.51 -15.20 17.11
CA LEU A 40 -12.05 -13.84 17.43
C LEU A 40 -12.73 -13.28 18.69
N GLU A 41 -13.62 -14.06 19.28
CA GLU A 41 -14.30 -13.72 20.53
C GLU A 41 -13.40 -14.03 21.74
N GLY A 42 -13.21 -13.03 22.59
CA GLY A 42 -12.48 -13.17 23.85
C GLY A 42 -11.06 -12.54 23.88
N ASN A 43 -10.57 -12.00 22.79
CA ASN A 43 -9.31 -11.25 22.79
C ASN A 43 -9.50 -9.86 23.42
N VAL A 44 -8.75 -9.58 24.46
CA VAL A 44 -8.77 -8.28 25.13
C VAL A 44 -7.56 -7.47 24.70
N LEU A 45 -7.80 -6.31 24.10
CA LEU A 45 -6.75 -5.33 23.85
C LEU A 45 -6.36 -4.68 25.17
N THR A 46 -5.07 -4.80 25.54
CA THR A 46 -4.54 -4.17 26.74
C THR A 46 -3.55 -3.09 26.32
N LYS A 47 -3.85 -1.85 26.69
CA LYS A 47 -2.93 -0.72 26.45
C LYS A 47 -1.76 -0.83 27.40
N VAL A 48 -0.54 -0.58 26.90
CA VAL A 48 0.64 -0.38 27.74
C VAL A 48 0.48 0.96 28.46
N THR A 49 0.48 0.92 29.80
CA THR A 49 0.32 2.12 30.65
C THR A 49 1.56 2.36 31.51
N ASP A 50 2.61 1.57 31.31
CA ASP A 50 3.88 1.73 32.00
C ASP A 50 4.48 3.11 31.68
N ALA A 51 4.95 3.82 32.70
CA ALA A 51 5.48 5.18 32.56
C ALA A 51 6.80 5.22 31.77
N ASP A 52 7.52 4.12 31.72
CA ASP A 52 8.79 3.98 31.01
C ASP A 52 8.62 3.53 29.56
N TYR A 53 7.39 3.19 29.14
CA TYR A 53 7.10 2.93 27.73
C TYR A 53 7.24 4.22 26.90
N PRO A 54 7.97 4.23 25.78
CA PRO A 54 8.26 5.45 25.03
C PRO A 54 7.07 6.02 24.24
N GLY A 55 6.00 5.25 24.07
CA GLY A 55 4.83 5.63 23.24
C GLY A 55 4.03 6.80 23.81
N TRP A 56 3.04 7.27 23.04
CA TRP A 56 2.13 8.34 23.42
C TRP A 56 1.28 7.97 24.65
N SER A 57 1.63 8.50 25.80
CA SER A 57 0.84 8.37 27.03
C SER A 57 0.07 9.66 27.31
N GLN A 58 -1.13 9.50 27.92
CA GLN A 58 -1.92 10.64 28.37
C GLN A 58 -1.72 10.81 29.88
N HIS A 59 -1.31 12.01 30.27
CA HIS A 59 -1.05 12.38 31.65
C HIS A 59 -1.96 13.53 32.09
N THR A 60 -2.21 13.61 33.39
CA THR A 60 -2.87 14.77 34.02
C THR A 60 -1.79 15.55 34.73
N PRO A 61 -1.52 16.81 34.37
CA PRO A 61 -0.52 17.62 35.07
C PRO A 61 -1.01 18.00 36.47
N THR A 62 -0.07 18.19 37.39
CA THR A 62 -0.37 18.76 38.70
C THR A 62 -0.79 20.22 38.59
N SER A 63 -0.11 20.97 37.73
CA SER A 63 -0.43 22.37 37.45
C SER A 63 0.18 22.85 36.13
N ILE A 64 -0.40 23.88 35.55
CA ILE A 64 0.22 24.69 34.50
C ILE A 64 0.18 26.14 34.94
N THR A 65 1.36 26.74 35.13
CA THR A 65 1.53 28.16 35.49
C THR A 65 2.19 28.92 34.34
N ARG A 66 2.14 30.23 34.35
CA ARG A 66 2.70 31.05 33.28
C ARG A 66 3.47 32.25 33.82
N THR A 67 4.61 32.54 33.18
CA THR A 67 5.36 33.79 33.36
C THR A 67 5.72 34.36 31.98
N GLY A 68 5.26 35.56 31.68
CA GLY A 68 5.37 36.12 30.33
C GLY A 68 4.58 35.28 29.31
N SER A 69 5.19 34.84 28.23
CA SER A 69 4.65 33.90 27.22
C SER A 69 5.02 32.45 27.47
N THR A 70 5.73 32.16 28.57
CA THR A 70 6.21 30.81 28.88
C THR A 70 5.28 30.13 29.88
N ALA A 71 4.62 29.05 29.49
CA ALA A 71 3.90 28.15 30.37
C ALA A 71 4.87 27.15 30.97
N THR A 72 4.75 26.92 32.28
CA THR A 72 5.49 25.90 33.02
C THR A 72 4.51 24.83 33.50
N VAL A 73 4.78 23.60 33.12
CA VAL A 73 3.98 22.42 33.51
C VAL A 73 4.70 21.68 34.62
N THR A 74 3.94 21.31 35.64
CA THR A 74 4.39 20.39 36.70
C THR A 74 3.66 19.06 36.53
N MET A 75 4.40 17.98 36.38
CA MET A 75 3.88 16.62 36.28
C MET A 75 3.85 15.94 37.64
N PRO A 76 2.89 15.03 37.92
CA PRO A 76 2.82 14.31 39.19
C PRO A 76 3.96 13.29 39.40
N SER A 77 4.58 12.86 38.33
CA SER A 77 5.69 11.89 38.29
C SER A 77 6.70 12.26 37.22
N ALA A 78 7.87 11.68 37.26
CA ALA A 78 8.90 11.85 36.22
C ALA A 78 8.37 11.42 34.85
N THR A 79 8.72 12.20 33.83
CA THR A 79 8.43 11.89 32.43
C THR A 79 9.73 11.62 31.69
N ASN A 80 9.70 10.72 30.71
CA ASN A 80 10.86 10.41 29.85
C ASN A 80 10.98 11.40 28.67
N TRP A 81 10.30 12.53 28.74
CA TRP A 81 10.29 13.51 27.66
C TRP A 81 11.60 14.27 27.57
N GLN A 82 11.92 14.71 26.37
CA GLN A 82 13.15 15.46 26.08
C GLN A 82 12.80 16.82 25.48
N THR A 83 13.72 17.77 25.62
CA THR A 83 13.62 19.06 24.93
C THR A 83 13.51 18.85 23.43
N GLY A 84 12.50 19.48 22.81
CA GLY A 84 12.17 19.32 21.39
C GLY A 84 11.05 18.32 21.12
N ASN A 85 10.64 17.47 22.08
CA ASN A 85 9.46 16.64 21.91
C ASN A 85 8.21 17.51 21.78
N ASN A 86 7.22 17.03 21.05
CA ASN A 86 5.89 17.65 20.97
C ASN A 86 4.97 17.06 22.03
N VAL A 87 4.21 17.93 22.70
CA VAL A 87 3.11 17.53 23.58
C VAL A 87 1.82 18.19 23.14
N THR A 88 0.70 17.48 23.27
CA THR A 88 -0.62 18.05 23.03
C THR A 88 -1.31 18.27 24.37
N VAL A 89 -1.58 19.53 24.68
CA VAL A 89 -2.33 19.95 25.87
C VAL A 89 -3.79 20.18 25.47
N ALA A 90 -4.72 19.62 26.24
CA ALA A 90 -6.14 19.76 26.01
C ALA A 90 -6.91 19.88 27.32
N GLY A 91 -8.12 20.46 27.27
CA GLY A 91 -9.03 20.57 28.42
C GLY A 91 -8.74 21.72 29.37
N ALA A 92 -7.80 22.61 29.06
CA ALA A 92 -7.66 23.88 29.77
C ALA A 92 -8.81 24.81 29.41
N ALA A 93 -9.38 25.50 30.43
CA ALA A 93 -10.46 26.46 30.22
C ALA A 93 -9.95 27.73 29.46
N GLN A 94 -8.69 28.10 29.67
CA GLN A 94 -8.01 29.13 28.89
C GLN A 94 -7.46 28.48 27.64
N THR A 95 -8.07 28.77 26.49
CA THR A 95 -7.81 28.09 25.20
C THR A 95 -6.38 28.23 24.70
N GLU A 96 -5.67 29.27 25.12
CA GLU A 96 -4.29 29.56 24.75
C GLU A 96 -3.29 28.49 25.28
N TYR A 97 -3.65 27.76 26.33
CA TYR A 97 -2.84 26.63 26.81
C TYR A 97 -3.06 25.37 25.99
N ASN A 98 -4.19 25.26 25.26
CA ASN A 98 -4.52 24.09 24.47
C ASN A 98 -3.83 24.15 23.09
N GLY A 99 -3.32 23.00 22.65
CA GLY A 99 -2.64 22.87 21.37
C GLY A 99 -1.49 21.88 21.42
N THR A 100 -0.78 21.75 20.30
CA THR A 100 0.45 20.95 20.23
C THR A 100 1.65 21.87 20.26
N PHE A 101 2.56 21.65 21.19
CA PHE A 101 3.70 22.52 21.47
C PHE A 101 4.99 21.70 21.53
N ALA A 102 6.06 22.24 20.97
CA ALA A 102 7.41 21.79 21.26
C ALA A 102 7.80 22.23 22.69
N ILE A 103 8.31 21.30 23.48
CA ILE A 103 8.65 21.55 24.88
C ILE A 103 10.14 21.75 25.12
N THR A 104 10.45 22.47 26.18
CA THR A 104 11.78 22.50 26.78
C THR A 104 11.70 21.85 28.16
N VAL A 105 12.33 20.70 28.33
CA VAL A 105 12.39 19.98 29.61
C VAL A 105 13.38 20.68 30.53
N THR A 106 12.93 21.01 31.75
CA THR A 106 13.74 21.66 32.77
C THR A 106 14.27 20.68 33.82
N ASP A 107 13.47 19.66 34.13
CA ASP A 107 13.85 18.51 34.96
C ASP A 107 12.90 17.31 34.68
N SER A 108 13.04 16.22 35.41
CA SER A 108 12.25 15.01 35.19
C SER A 108 10.72 15.17 35.35
N THR A 109 10.29 16.22 36.07
CA THR A 109 8.86 16.50 36.36
C THR A 109 8.37 17.82 35.80
N HIS A 110 9.25 18.64 35.24
CA HIS A 110 8.91 19.97 34.74
C HIS A 110 9.35 20.18 33.30
N PHE A 111 8.49 20.83 32.54
CA PHE A 111 8.83 21.33 31.21
C PHE A 111 8.08 22.64 30.92
N THR A 112 8.55 23.36 29.90
CA THR A 112 7.97 24.63 29.48
C THR A 112 7.61 24.60 28.00
N TYR A 113 6.61 25.40 27.63
CA TYR A 113 6.24 25.66 26.22
C TYR A 113 5.75 27.11 26.05
N GLN A 114 5.68 27.56 24.81
CA GLN A 114 5.25 28.94 24.51
C GLN A 114 3.75 29.02 24.31
N VAL A 115 3.09 30.00 24.94
CA VAL A 115 1.68 30.32 24.74
C VAL A 115 1.52 31.67 24.09
N THR A 116 0.44 31.86 23.35
CA THR A 116 0.09 33.15 22.78
C THR A 116 -0.75 33.95 23.76
N GLY A 117 -0.56 35.28 23.75
CA GLY A 117 -1.33 36.15 24.64
C GLY A 117 -0.91 36.06 26.12
N THR A 118 -1.84 36.44 27.00
CA THR A 118 -1.62 36.48 28.46
C THR A 118 -2.78 35.78 29.19
N PRO A 119 -2.98 34.46 28.99
CA PRO A 119 -4.06 33.74 29.66
C PRO A 119 -3.93 33.79 31.18
N ALA A 120 -5.05 33.67 31.89
CA ALA A 120 -5.04 33.59 33.35
C ALA A 120 -4.22 32.40 33.84
N THR A 121 -3.50 32.59 34.95
CA THR A 121 -2.60 31.59 35.55
C THR A 121 -2.93 31.40 37.04
N PRO A 122 -2.94 30.17 37.60
CA PRO A 122 -2.73 28.88 36.89
C PRO A 122 -3.84 28.55 35.91
N ALA A 123 -3.56 27.66 34.96
CA ALA A 123 -4.56 27.13 34.06
C ALA A 123 -5.60 26.32 34.84
N THR A 124 -6.86 26.38 34.41
CA THR A 124 -7.99 25.68 35.03
C THR A 124 -8.66 24.75 34.03
N GLY A 125 -9.44 23.79 34.50
CA GLY A 125 -10.13 22.81 33.66
C GLY A 125 -9.67 21.36 33.93
N THR A 126 -10.23 20.42 33.19
CA THR A 126 -9.77 19.03 33.23
C THR A 126 -8.65 18.84 32.20
N ILE A 127 -7.44 19.23 32.61
CA ILE A 127 -6.32 19.32 31.68
C ILE A 127 -5.69 17.94 31.50
N THR A 128 -5.49 17.57 30.25
CA THR A 128 -4.75 16.38 29.86
C THR A 128 -3.59 16.77 28.96
N ILE A 129 -2.48 16.07 29.11
CA ILE A 129 -1.29 16.24 28.24
C ILE A 129 -0.99 14.89 27.62
N LYS A 130 -1.04 14.85 26.30
CA LYS A 130 -0.53 13.72 25.52
C LYS A 130 0.87 14.06 25.07
N GLY A 131 1.80 13.21 25.40
CA GLY A 131 3.19 13.40 25.04
C GLY A 131 3.91 12.07 25.19
N GLY A 132 5.11 12.06 24.72
CA GLY A 132 5.97 10.91 24.67
C GLY A 132 6.92 11.05 23.51
N ARG A 133 7.83 10.14 23.39
CA ARG A 133 8.60 9.97 22.16
C ARG A 133 7.70 9.30 21.15
N THR A 134 7.67 9.83 19.93
CA THR A 134 6.93 9.18 18.84
C THR A 134 7.68 7.90 18.49
N THR A 135 7.04 6.75 18.71
CA THR A 135 7.58 5.48 18.21
C THR A 135 7.38 5.39 16.72
N VAL A 136 8.38 4.85 16.03
CA VAL A 136 8.30 4.58 14.58
C VAL A 136 7.60 3.24 14.31
N PRO A 137 7.11 3.00 13.08
CA PRO A 137 6.52 1.71 12.72
C PRO A 137 7.42 0.51 13.00
N GLY A 138 6.80 -0.60 13.40
CA GLY A 138 7.43 -1.89 13.66
C GLY A 138 7.59 -2.21 15.14
N ILE A 139 7.12 -3.40 15.51
CA ILE A 139 7.38 -4.05 16.79
C ILE A 139 8.14 -5.33 16.50
N VAL A 140 9.23 -5.55 17.20
CA VAL A 140 10.03 -6.75 17.07
C VAL A 140 9.91 -7.60 18.34
N PHE A 141 9.61 -8.88 18.16
CA PHE A 141 9.71 -9.88 19.22
C PHE A 141 10.92 -10.78 18.97
N LEU A 142 11.87 -10.77 19.90
CA LEU A 142 13.08 -11.59 19.84
C LEU A 142 13.43 -12.09 21.25
N ASP A 143 13.60 -13.42 21.37
CA ASP A 143 14.05 -14.09 22.60
C ASP A 143 13.28 -13.70 23.88
N GLY A 144 11.97 -13.51 23.75
CA GLY A 144 11.09 -13.16 24.86
C GLY A 144 10.96 -11.65 25.14
N TYR A 145 11.69 -10.80 24.44
CA TYR A 145 11.58 -9.34 24.57
C TYR A 145 10.78 -8.74 23.41
N PHE A 146 10.00 -7.70 23.70
CA PHE A 146 9.41 -6.82 22.71
C PHE A 146 10.28 -5.57 22.56
N PHE A 147 10.55 -5.18 21.33
CA PHE A 147 11.34 -3.99 21.02
C PHE A 147 10.51 -3.01 20.21
N VAL A 148 10.59 -1.74 20.57
CA VAL A 148 10.08 -0.59 19.80
C VAL A 148 11.18 0.44 19.66
N MET A 149 11.14 1.26 18.62
CA MET A 149 12.12 2.32 18.38
C MET A 149 11.43 3.68 18.34
N ASP A 150 12.06 4.72 18.84
CA ASP A 150 11.57 6.08 18.69
C ASP A 150 12.19 6.81 17.47
N GLU A 151 11.67 7.99 17.18
CA GLU A 151 12.16 8.85 16.09
C GLU A 151 13.62 9.29 16.26
N ASN A 152 14.18 9.21 17.46
CA ASN A 152 15.60 9.50 17.74
C ASN A 152 16.49 8.26 17.56
N ALA A 153 15.96 7.18 17.00
CA ALA A 153 16.63 5.90 16.82
C ALA A 153 17.09 5.24 18.13
N VAL A 154 16.35 5.44 19.20
CA VAL A 154 16.52 4.72 20.47
C VAL A 154 15.59 3.51 20.49
N ILE A 155 16.13 2.33 20.68
CA ILE A 155 15.42 1.06 20.73
C ILE A 155 15.19 0.72 22.20
N TYR A 156 13.94 0.60 22.60
CA TYR A 156 13.50 0.23 23.94
C TYR A 156 13.07 -1.22 23.97
N ASN A 157 13.25 -1.89 25.09
CA ASN A 157 12.75 -3.25 25.27
C ASN A 157 11.84 -3.40 26.49
N SER A 158 10.89 -4.32 26.37
CA SER A 158 10.06 -4.77 27.48
C SER A 158 10.83 -5.61 28.47
N ALA A 159 10.21 -5.93 29.62
CA ALA A 159 10.66 -7.03 30.45
C ALA A 159 10.54 -8.39 29.70
N LEU A 160 11.28 -9.39 30.15
CA LEU A 160 11.29 -10.72 29.55
C LEU A 160 9.90 -11.38 29.65
N ASN A 161 9.32 -11.75 28.52
CA ASN A 161 7.98 -12.35 28.38
C ASN A 161 6.82 -11.50 28.96
N ASP A 162 7.04 -10.21 29.16
CA ASP A 162 6.00 -9.28 29.61
C ASP A 162 6.00 -8.00 28.78
N PRO A 163 5.07 -7.85 27.81
CA PRO A 163 4.98 -6.66 26.97
C PRO A 163 4.43 -5.41 27.67
N LEU A 164 3.92 -5.55 28.90
CA LEU A 164 3.28 -4.46 29.61
C LEU A 164 4.22 -3.74 30.60
N THR A 165 5.36 -4.35 30.93
CA THR A 165 6.38 -3.80 31.85
C THR A 165 7.62 -3.35 31.09
N TRP A 166 8.04 -2.12 31.30
CA TRP A 166 9.18 -1.48 30.64
C TRP A 166 10.09 -0.83 31.68
N GLY A 167 11.40 -0.82 31.46
CA GLY A 167 12.36 -0.22 32.38
C GLY A 167 12.96 1.08 31.82
N ALA A 168 13.11 2.08 32.69
CA ALA A 168 13.65 3.39 32.31
C ALA A 168 15.05 3.33 31.68
N LEU A 169 15.82 2.28 31.98
CA LEU A 169 17.18 2.10 31.48
C LEU A 169 17.30 0.98 30.43
N ASP A 170 16.20 0.34 30.08
CA ASP A 170 16.18 -0.80 29.17
C ASP A 170 16.09 -0.33 27.71
N PHE A 171 17.16 0.32 27.24
CA PHE A 171 17.27 0.83 25.88
C PHE A 171 18.69 0.77 25.32
N ILE A 172 18.79 0.83 24.00
CA ILE A 172 20.03 1.01 23.25
C ILE A 172 19.81 1.99 22.11
N GLN A 173 20.80 2.80 21.77
CA GLN A 173 20.69 3.75 20.66
C GLN A 173 21.40 3.21 19.42
N ALA A 174 20.74 3.34 18.25
CA ALA A 174 21.35 3.12 16.95
C ALA A 174 22.21 4.35 16.60
N ALA A 175 23.48 4.33 17.01
CA ALA A 175 24.37 5.50 17.06
C ALA A 175 25.63 5.37 16.20
N ILE A 176 25.74 4.38 15.29
CA ILE A 176 26.91 4.24 14.41
C ILE A 176 27.04 5.48 13.51
N GLU A 177 25.94 5.94 12.93
CA GLU A 177 25.86 7.24 12.25
C GLU A 177 24.66 8.07 12.76
N PRO A 178 24.73 9.41 12.72
CA PRO A 178 23.59 10.26 13.04
C PRO A 178 22.42 10.04 12.07
N GLY A 179 21.19 10.17 12.53
CA GLY A 179 19.98 10.10 11.69
C GLY A 179 18.76 9.75 12.52
N MET A 180 17.59 10.16 12.01
CA MET A 180 16.29 9.85 12.61
C MET A 180 15.95 8.38 12.41
N GLY A 181 15.32 7.76 13.42
CA GLY A 181 14.69 6.46 13.29
C GLY A 181 13.47 6.52 12.37
N VAL A 182 13.27 5.51 11.54
CA VAL A 182 12.16 5.46 10.58
C VAL A 182 11.32 4.20 10.75
N ALA A 183 11.94 3.05 10.96
CA ALA A 183 11.24 1.79 11.21
C ALA A 183 12.11 0.81 11.99
N LEU A 184 11.45 -0.12 12.68
CA LEU A 184 12.10 -1.26 13.32
C LEU A 184 11.56 -2.55 12.69
N ALA A 185 12.44 -3.50 12.39
CA ALA A 185 12.04 -4.78 11.81
C ALA A 185 12.88 -5.93 12.37
N LYS A 186 12.44 -7.16 12.12
CA LYS A 186 13.16 -8.37 12.52
C LYS A 186 13.64 -9.12 11.27
N SER A 187 14.94 -9.33 11.16
CA SER A 187 15.52 -10.23 10.17
C SER A 187 16.13 -11.43 10.87
N GLN A 188 15.42 -12.57 10.85
CA GLN A 188 15.78 -13.79 11.60
C GLN A 188 16.08 -13.52 13.09
N ASN A 189 17.33 -13.55 13.50
CA ASN A 189 17.78 -13.33 14.88
C ASN A 189 18.32 -11.92 15.12
N TYR A 190 18.06 -11.00 14.18
CA TYR A 190 18.51 -9.62 14.28
C TYR A 190 17.34 -8.66 14.40
N VAL A 191 17.52 -7.64 15.23
CA VAL A 191 16.69 -6.43 15.24
C VAL A 191 17.32 -5.46 14.25
N VAL A 192 16.55 -4.98 13.30
CA VAL A 192 17.00 -4.08 12.23
C VAL A 192 16.41 -2.71 12.48
N ALA A 193 17.28 -1.74 12.74
CA ALA A 193 16.91 -0.34 12.90
C ALA A 193 17.10 0.39 11.57
N PHE A 194 16.00 0.68 10.88
CA PHE A 194 16.00 1.53 9.71
C PHE A 194 16.01 2.99 10.13
N LYS A 195 17.02 3.71 9.68
CA LYS A 195 17.12 5.16 9.83
C LYS A 195 16.91 5.86 8.51
N GLU A 196 16.84 7.17 8.50
CA GLU A 196 16.61 7.94 7.27
C GLU A 196 17.65 7.64 6.16
N TRP A 197 18.92 7.46 6.54
CA TRP A 197 20.02 7.34 5.57
C TRP A 197 20.85 6.07 5.69
N ASN A 198 20.63 5.26 6.71
CA ASN A 198 21.40 4.05 6.99
C ASN A 198 20.55 3.02 7.71
N THR A 199 21.07 1.80 7.78
CA THR A 199 20.46 0.68 8.50
C THR A 199 21.49 0.09 9.45
N GLU A 200 21.11 -0.10 10.72
CA GLU A 200 21.90 -0.70 11.76
C GLU A 200 21.28 -2.00 12.26
N TYR A 201 22.11 -2.94 12.67
CA TYR A 201 21.69 -4.28 13.06
C TYR A 201 22.12 -4.57 14.49
N PHE A 202 21.23 -5.25 15.22
CA PHE A 202 21.45 -5.63 16.60
C PHE A 202 21.12 -7.11 16.80
N TYR A 203 21.86 -7.77 17.67
CA TYR A 203 21.59 -9.13 18.10
C TYR A 203 21.43 -9.18 19.61
N ASN A 204 20.75 -10.19 20.13
CA ASN A 204 20.62 -10.40 21.56
C ASN A 204 21.95 -10.96 22.11
N ALA A 205 22.66 -10.14 22.84
CA ALA A 205 23.93 -10.51 23.49
C ALA A 205 23.73 -11.05 24.93
N GLY A 206 22.50 -11.01 25.44
CA GLY A 206 22.21 -11.44 26.82
C GLY A 206 22.81 -10.53 27.89
N ASN A 207 22.91 -9.22 27.61
CA ASN A 207 23.44 -8.27 28.59
C ASN A 207 22.60 -8.30 29.87
N ALA A 208 23.25 -8.33 31.03
CA ALA A 208 22.57 -8.47 32.33
C ALA A 208 21.91 -7.18 32.82
N THR A 209 22.24 -6.02 32.25
CA THR A 209 21.73 -4.70 32.62
C THR A 209 21.52 -3.85 31.38
N GLY A 210 20.48 -3.04 31.38
CA GLY A 210 20.08 -2.24 30.22
C GLY A 210 19.47 -3.11 29.09
N SER A 211 19.62 -2.70 27.84
CA SER A 211 19.13 -3.50 26.72
C SER A 211 19.90 -4.81 26.56
N PRO A 212 19.21 -5.94 26.29
CA PRO A 212 19.87 -7.22 25.98
C PRO A 212 20.58 -7.17 24.61
N LEU A 213 20.36 -6.15 23.80
CA LEU A 213 20.91 -6.01 22.46
C LEU A 213 22.34 -5.49 22.44
N SER A 214 23.09 -5.89 21.42
CA SER A 214 24.39 -5.32 21.04
C SER A 214 24.46 -5.10 19.53
N PRO A 215 25.16 -4.05 19.04
CA PRO A 215 25.22 -3.75 17.61
C PRO A 215 26.12 -4.72 16.85
N VAL A 216 25.74 -5.03 15.61
CA VAL A 216 26.55 -5.77 14.63
C VAL A 216 27.35 -4.78 13.79
N LEU A 217 28.51 -4.37 14.26
CA LEU A 217 29.30 -3.30 13.64
C LEU A 217 29.77 -3.61 12.20
N SER A 218 29.88 -4.89 11.85
CA SER A 218 30.31 -5.33 10.51
C SER A 218 29.20 -5.31 9.46
N ALA A 219 27.94 -5.15 9.86
CA ALA A 219 26.78 -5.22 8.97
C ALA A 219 26.12 -3.87 8.67
N PHE A 220 26.69 -2.77 9.13
CA PHE A 220 26.22 -1.42 8.86
C PHE A 220 26.15 -1.12 7.36
N THR A 221 25.03 -0.52 6.90
CA THR A 221 24.85 -0.12 5.50
C THR A 221 24.35 1.32 5.39
N GLN A 222 24.79 2.02 4.32
CA GLN A 222 24.37 3.40 4.02
C GLN A 222 23.10 3.45 3.14
N ILE A 223 22.18 2.53 3.38
CA ILE A 223 20.88 2.47 2.73
C ILE A 223 19.84 2.58 3.83
N GLY A 224 19.14 3.70 3.85
CA GLY A 224 18.10 3.98 4.83
C GLY A 224 16.71 3.60 4.32
N CYS A 225 15.69 4.02 5.07
CA CYS A 225 14.29 3.86 4.74
C CYS A 225 13.66 5.23 4.51
N ALA A 226 12.86 5.35 3.46
CA ALA A 226 12.19 6.61 3.15
C ALA A 226 10.96 6.83 4.05
N ASN A 227 10.23 5.75 4.34
CA ASN A 227 9.02 5.78 5.15
C ASN A 227 8.82 4.38 5.78
N GLY A 228 8.53 4.33 7.08
CA GLY A 228 8.37 3.09 7.81
C GLY A 228 7.18 2.24 7.34
N ASP A 229 6.13 2.85 6.82
CA ASP A 229 4.98 2.14 6.24
C ASP A 229 5.28 1.43 4.91
N SER A 230 6.47 1.65 4.35
CA SER A 230 6.96 0.89 3.18
C SER A 230 7.60 -0.44 3.55
N VAL A 231 7.84 -0.71 4.83
CA VAL A 231 8.49 -1.94 5.29
C VAL A 231 7.47 -3.08 5.32
N ALA A 232 7.72 -4.14 4.58
CA ALA A 232 6.87 -5.32 4.56
C ALA A 232 7.66 -6.61 4.51
N TYR A 233 7.07 -7.67 5.07
CA TYR A 233 7.63 -9.02 5.07
C TYR A 233 7.03 -9.84 3.94
N LEU A 234 7.88 -10.55 3.21
CA LEU A 234 7.47 -11.49 2.17
C LEU A 234 8.54 -12.59 2.02
N ASP A 235 8.15 -13.85 2.13
CA ASP A 235 9.02 -15.02 1.92
C ASP A 235 10.37 -14.93 2.69
N GLU A 236 10.31 -14.69 3.99
CA GLU A 236 11.47 -14.53 4.88
C GLU A 236 12.37 -13.31 4.55
N ASN A 237 11.98 -12.47 3.59
CA ASN A 237 12.67 -11.24 3.26
C ASN A 237 11.90 -10.04 3.82
N ILE A 238 12.64 -8.97 4.09
CA ILE A 238 12.09 -7.64 4.35
C ILE A 238 12.26 -6.82 3.08
N TYR A 239 11.18 -6.18 2.63
CA TYR A 239 11.20 -5.22 1.53
C TYR A 239 10.91 -3.83 2.06
N TRP A 240 11.52 -2.80 1.47
CA TRP A 240 11.26 -1.40 1.84
C TRP A 240 11.61 -0.42 0.72
N ALA A 241 10.97 0.74 0.73
CA ALA A 241 11.36 1.88 -0.10
C ALA A 241 12.52 2.62 0.57
N SER A 242 13.63 2.70 -0.12
CA SER A 242 14.88 3.23 0.41
C SER A 242 15.05 4.72 0.15
N LYS A 243 15.80 5.35 1.06
CA LYS A 243 16.39 6.67 0.89
C LYS A 243 17.88 6.54 1.15
N ALA A 244 18.70 6.98 0.20
CA ALA A 244 20.14 6.89 0.34
C ALA A 244 20.79 8.18 -0.16
N LYS A 245 21.83 8.65 0.54
CA LYS A 245 22.49 9.94 0.24
C LYS A 245 23.13 9.97 -1.16
N GLN A 246 23.58 8.82 -1.66
CA GLN A 246 24.38 8.75 -2.90
C GLN A 246 23.70 8.01 -4.05
N GLN A 247 22.63 7.25 -3.81
CA GLN A 247 22.06 6.35 -4.83
C GLN A 247 20.62 6.72 -5.25
N GLY A 248 20.04 7.77 -4.66
CA GLY A 248 18.63 8.10 -4.88
C GLY A 248 17.67 7.06 -4.27
N PRO A 249 16.36 7.22 -4.56
CA PRO A 249 15.35 6.30 -4.06
C PRO A 249 15.41 4.95 -4.78
N GLY A 250 14.87 3.92 -4.15
CA GLY A 250 14.74 2.59 -4.75
C GLY A 250 14.00 1.65 -3.82
N VAL A 251 13.62 0.46 -4.30
CA VAL A 251 13.12 -0.61 -3.47
C VAL A 251 14.22 -1.64 -3.26
N TRP A 252 14.40 -2.00 -2.02
CA TRP A 252 15.41 -2.96 -1.59
C TRP A 252 14.76 -4.14 -0.89
N LYS A 253 15.44 -5.26 -0.91
CA LYS A 253 15.12 -6.43 -0.10
C LYS A 253 16.29 -6.80 0.79
N MET A 254 15.99 -7.42 1.92
CA MET A 254 16.95 -7.92 2.88
C MET A 254 16.61 -9.33 3.30
N LYS A 255 17.60 -10.19 3.35
CA LYS A 255 17.54 -11.48 4.04
C LYS A 255 18.74 -11.58 4.96
N GLU A 256 18.50 -11.83 6.26
CA GLU A 256 19.54 -11.76 7.31
C GLU A 256 20.22 -10.39 7.33
N LEU A 257 21.48 -10.32 6.93
CA LEU A 257 22.29 -9.09 6.86
C LEU A 257 22.58 -8.65 5.42
N GLU A 258 22.15 -9.44 4.42
CA GLU A 258 22.42 -9.16 3.01
C GLU A 258 21.29 -8.31 2.40
N GLN A 259 21.67 -7.24 1.74
CA GLN A 259 20.74 -6.32 1.06
C GLN A 259 20.93 -6.38 -0.45
N ALA A 260 19.83 -6.34 -1.20
CA ALA A 260 19.84 -6.27 -2.65
C ALA A 260 18.76 -5.31 -3.16
N LYS A 261 19.10 -4.51 -4.15
CA LYS A 261 18.15 -3.64 -4.86
C LYS A 261 17.29 -4.48 -5.79
N VAL A 262 15.98 -4.24 -5.79
CA VAL A 262 15.01 -4.93 -6.65
C VAL A 262 14.28 -3.99 -7.59
N SER A 263 14.34 -2.68 -7.37
CA SER A 263 13.72 -1.71 -8.27
C SER A 263 14.55 -1.49 -9.52
N THR A 264 13.84 -1.22 -10.63
CA THR A 264 14.41 -0.80 -11.91
C THR A 264 14.56 0.73 -11.96
N PRO A 265 15.35 1.29 -12.91
CA PRO A 265 15.44 2.74 -13.07
C PRO A 265 14.11 3.45 -13.31
N ASP A 266 13.13 2.77 -13.90
CA ASP A 266 11.78 3.31 -14.11
C ASP A 266 11.00 3.40 -12.79
N VAL A 267 11.07 2.36 -11.98
CA VAL A 267 10.50 2.36 -10.62
C VAL A 267 11.18 3.45 -9.77
N ASP A 268 12.49 3.59 -9.83
CA ASP A 268 13.22 4.64 -9.09
C ASP A 268 12.74 6.05 -9.47
N ARG A 269 12.44 6.30 -10.74
CA ARG A 269 11.88 7.57 -11.23
C ARG A 269 10.48 7.84 -10.66
N ILE A 270 9.63 6.81 -10.61
CA ILE A 270 8.31 6.89 -10.02
C ILE A 270 8.41 7.23 -8.53
N LEU A 271 9.27 6.54 -7.78
CA LEU A 271 9.50 6.82 -6.36
C LEU A 271 10.03 8.24 -6.12
N ALA A 272 10.92 8.73 -6.99
CA ALA A 272 11.43 10.09 -6.91
C ALA A 272 10.34 11.14 -7.16
N SER A 273 9.37 10.85 -8.03
CA SER A 273 8.25 11.76 -8.33
C SER A 273 7.20 11.80 -7.20
N ASP A 274 7.00 10.71 -6.48
CA ASP A 274 6.08 10.62 -5.34
C ASP A 274 6.65 11.29 -4.08
N GLY A 275 7.97 11.18 -3.87
CA GLY A 275 8.65 11.66 -2.67
C GLY A 275 8.46 10.77 -1.45
N MET A 276 7.64 9.73 -1.52
CA MET A 276 7.42 8.66 -0.53
C MET A 276 7.04 9.13 0.88
N SER A 277 6.37 10.27 0.99
CA SER A 277 5.92 10.81 2.27
C SER A 277 4.66 10.13 2.80
N ASP A 278 3.79 9.66 1.92
CA ASP A 278 2.56 8.93 2.24
C ASP A 278 2.48 7.66 1.40
N VAL A 279 2.92 6.57 1.99
CA VAL A 279 2.98 5.25 1.34
C VAL A 279 2.38 4.19 2.26
N TYR A 280 2.09 3.03 1.69
CA TYR A 280 1.85 1.80 2.45
C TYR A 280 2.45 0.62 1.69
N ALA A 281 2.80 -0.42 2.40
CA ALA A 281 3.25 -1.66 1.77
C ALA A 281 2.78 -2.89 2.54
N TYR A 282 2.70 -4.00 1.80
CA TYR A 282 2.46 -5.32 2.36
C TYR A 282 2.99 -6.41 1.44
N GLY A 283 3.26 -7.57 2.01
CA GLY A 283 3.57 -8.78 1.26
C GLY A 283 2.32 -9.67 1.16
N VAL A 284 2.01 -10.20 -0.03
CA VAL A 284 0.86 -11.09 -0.25
C VAL A 284 1.22 -12.19 -1.22
N ARG A 285 0.61 -13.38 -1.03
CA ARG A 285 0.71 -14.50 -1.98
C ARG A 285 -0.62 -14.70 -2.67
N ILE A 286 -0.61 -14.71 -4.01
CA ILE A 286 -1.80 -14.89 -4.83
C ILE A 286 -1.44 -15.87 -5.94
N ALA A 287 -2.22 -16.94 -6.11
CA ALA A 287 -2.07 -17.93 -7.17
C ALA A 287 -0.62 -18.49 -7.32
N GLY A 288 0.07 -18.67 -6.19
CA GLY A 288 1.45 -19.19 -6.16
C GLY A 288 2.55 -18.15 -6.41
N HIS A 289 2.21 -16.90 -6.67
CA HIS A 289 3.15 -15.80 -6.78
C HIS A 289 3.24 -15.01 -5.48
N SER A 290 4.41 -14.48 -5.18
CA SER A 290 4.69 -13.68 -3.99
C SER A 290 4.91 -12.22 -4.39
N PHE A 291 4.02 -11.32 -3.92
CA PHE A 291 4.05 -9.91 -4.28
C PHE A 291 4.42 -9.03 -3.09
N TYR A 292 5.38 -8.13 -3.29
CA TYR A 292 5.54 -6.94 -2.46
C TYR A 292 4.74 -5.81 -3.11
N VAL A 293 3.70 -5.34 -2.44
CA VAL A 293 2.82 -4.28 -2.91
C VAL A 293 3.19 -2.98 -2.21
N LEU A 294 3.42 -1.92 -3.00
CA LEU A 294 3.78 -0.58 -2.54
C LEU A 294 2.81 0.45 -3.12
N GLY A 295 1.98 1.02 -2.28
CA GLY A 295 1.07 2.09 -2.65
C GLY A 295 1.70 3.46 -2.44
N LEU A 296 1.70 4.28 -3.49
CA LEU A 296 2.22 5.65 -3.54
C LEU A 296 1.02 6.60 -3.61
N ARG A 297 0.58 7.09 -2.44
CA ARG A 297 -0.67 7.86 -2.34
C ARG A 297 -0.56 9.25 -2.94
N THR A 298 0.62 9.86 -2.93
CA THR A 298 0.83 11.22 -3.47
C THR A 298 0.51 11.29 -4.96
N ILE A 299 0.97 10.28 -5.74
CA ILE A 299 0.72 10.22 -7.19
C ILE A 299 -0.43 9.27 -7.56
N GLY A 300 -1.06 8.61 -6.58
CA GLY A 300 -2.16 7.68 -6.81
C GLY A 300 -1.77 6.46 -7.64
N MET A 301 -0.68 5.78 -7.29
CA MET A 301 -0.18 4.61 -8.00
C MET A 301 0.16 3.48 -7.03
N THR A 302 -0.14 2.25 -7.40
CA THR A 302 0.29 1.06 -6.66
C THR A 302 1.22 0.22 -7.51
N LEU A 303 2.42 0.01 -7.01
CA LEU A 303 3.43 -0.84 -7.60
C LEU A 303 3.40 -2.21 -6.94
N ALA A 304 3.50 -3.28 -7.72
CA ALA A 304 3.59 -4.65 -7.24
C ALA A 304 4.84 -5.31 -7.81
N PHE A 305 5.72 -5.77 -6.95
CA PHE A 305 6.90 -6.54 -7.31
C PHE A 305 6.61 -8.03 -7.12
N ASP A 306 6.61 -8.78 -8.21
CA ASP A 306 6.54 -10.24 -8.15
C ASP A 306 7.92 -10.81 -7.83
N ALA A 307 8.10 -11.25 -6.59
CA ALA A 307 9.35 -11.82 -6.12
C ALA A 307 9.67 -13.18 -6.75
N SER A 308 8.65 -13.87 -7.29
CA SER A 308 8.80 -15.20 -7.91
C SER A 308 9.50 -15.12 -9.26
N ASN A 309 9.29 -14.05 -10.02
CA ASN A 309 9.88 -13.87 -11.36
C ASN A 309 10.72 -12.59 -11.51
N GLY A 310 10.75 -11.71 -10.51
CA GLY A 310 11.56 -10.49 -10.50
C GLY A 310 10.99 -9.35 -11.35
N THR A 311 9.68 -9.33 -11.61
CA THR A 311 9.04 -8.32 -12.46
C THR A 311 8.21 -7.33 -11.65
N TRP A 312 8.02 -6.13 -12.21
CA TRP A 312 7.19 -5.08 -11.66
C TRP A 312 5.90 -4.91 -12.46
N ALA A 313 4.80 -4.69 -11.76
CA ALA A 313 3.50 -4.35 -12.32
C ALA A 313 2.91 -3.12 -11.62
N VAL A 314 1.99 -2.44 -12.30
CA VAL A 314 1.11 -1.43 -11.68
C VAL A 314 -0.24 -2.08 -11.44
N TRP A 315 -0.72 -2.02 -10.20
CA TRP A 315 -2.05 -2.49 -9.85
C TRP A 315 -3.01 -1.31 -9.79
N THR A 316 -4.17 -1.50 -10.42
CA THR A 316 -5.27 -0.53 -10.47
C THR A 316 -6.57 -1.20 -10.09
N SER A 317 -7.55 -0.43 -9.67
CA SER A 317 -8.94 -0.83 -9.54
C SER A 317 -9.78 -0.10 -10.58
N LEU A 318 -10.93 -0.65 -10.94
CA LEU A 318 -11.91 0.04 -11.77
C LEU A 318 -13.02 0.62 -10.89
N THR A 319 -13.55 1.77 -11.30
CA THR A 319 -14.74 2.37 -10.72
C THR A 319 -15.79 2.54 -11.82
N ALA A 320 -17.00 2.05 -11.59
CA ALA A 320 -18.08 2.18 -12.55
C ALA A 320 -18.55 3.64 -12.65
N GLN A 321 -18.68 4.13 -13.87
CA GLN A 321 -19.31 5.41 -14.17
C GLN A 321 -20.84 5.31 -14.01
N SER A 322 -21.53 6.45 -13.97
CA SER A 322 -22.97 6.46 -13.99
C SER A 322 -23.51 5.92 -15.33
N PRO A 323 -24.52 5.02 -15.32
CA PRO A 323 -25.11 4.50 -16.54
C PRO A 323 -25.69 5.60 -17.42
N VAL A 324 -25.36 5.58 -18.70
CA VAL A 324 -25.85 6.55 -19.71
C VAL A 324 -26.76 5.83 -20.71
N SER A 325 -27.91 6.43 -21.04
CA SER A 325 -28.82 5.89 -22.06
C SER A 325 -28.21 5.92 -23.46
N VAL A 326 -28.30 4.80 -24.16
CA VAL A 326 -27.69 4.63 -25.49
C VAL A 326 -28.65 3.99 -26.48
N THR A 327 -28.36 4.12 -27.77
CA THR A 327 -29.01 3.36 -28.84
C THR A 327 -28.02 2.41 -29.50
N ILE A 328 -28.51 1.24 -29.93
CA ILE A 328 -27.65 0.22 -30.53
C ILE A 328 -28.26 -0.28 -31.84
N THR A 329 -27.47 -0.26 -32.88
CA THR A 329 -27.76 -0.92 -34.16
C THR A 329 -26.72 -2.00 -34.46
N GLN A 330 -27.03 -2.91 -35.38
CA GLN A 330 -26.12 -4.01 -35.72
C GLN A 330 -26.09 -4.19 -37.24
N THR A 331 -24.91 -4.44 -37.81
CA THR A 331 -24.70 -4.81 -39.20
C THR A 331 -23.60 -5.87 -39.28
N GLY A 332 -23.93 -7.00 -39.92
CA GLY A 332 -22.93 -8.07 -40.17
C GLY A 332 -22.26 -8.68 -38.93
N GLY A 333 -22.92 -8.65 -37.76
CA GLY A 333 -22.36 -9.18 -36.53
C GLY A 333 -21.55 -8.15 -35.73
N VAL A 334 -21.63 -6.87 -36.10
CA VAL A 334 -20.99 -5.78 -35.34
C VAL A 334 -22.09 -4.85 -34.84
N ALA A 335 -22.20 -4.71 -33.53
CA ALA A 335 -23.06 -3.73 -32.89
C ALA A 335 -22.38 -2.37 -32.88
N THR A 336 -23.10 -1.34 -33.25
CA THR A 336 -22.69 0.07 -33.14
C THR A 336 -23.53 0.74 -32.06
N VAL A 337 -22.89 1.26 -31.05
CA VAL A 337 -23.51 2.05 -29.98
C VAL A 337 -23.34 3.51 -30.29
N THR A 338 -24.42 4.26 -30.13
CA THR A 338 -24.42 5.73 -30.21
C THR A 338 -24.59 6.28 -28.80
N GLN A 339 -23.57 7.01 -28.33
CA GLN A 339 -23.51 7.68 -27.04
C GLN A 339 -22.71 8.99 -27.21
N THR A 340 -23.38 10.11 -27.20
CA THR A 340 -22.75 11.42 -27.43
C THR A 340 -21.67 11.71 -26.38
N GLY A 341 -20.47 12.03 -26.86
CA GLY A 341 -19.36 12.42 -26.02
C GLY A 341 -18.93 11.34 -25.02
N HIS A 342 -18.89 10.07 -25.40
CA HIS A 342 -18.72 8.94 -24.47
C HIS A 342 -17.38 8.88 -23.75
N GLY A 343 -16.32 9.51 -24.26
CA GLY A 343 -15.01 9.57 -23.58
C GLY A 343 -14.25 8.26 -23.47
N HIS A 344 -14.78 7.15 -23.98
CA HIS A 344 -14.09 5.84 -23.95
C HIS A 344 -12.96 5.79 -24.97
N SER A 345 -11.94 5.02 -24.65
CA SER A 345 -10.82 4.71 -25.52
C SER A 345 -10.97 3.33 -26.16
N ASP A 346 -10.17 3.07 -27.19
CA ASP A 346 -10.13 1.74 -27.81
C ASP A 346 -9.68 0.67 -26.81
N CYS A 347 -10.35 -0.47 -26.81
CA CYS A 347 -10.17 -1.59 -25.89
C CYS A 347 -10.72 -1.39 -24.46
N ASP A 348 -11.42 -0.30 -24.15
CA ASP A 348 -11.99 -0.10 -22.83
C ASP A 348 -13.13 -1.09 -22.52
N PRO A 349 -13.33 -1.44 -21.23
CA PRO A 349 -14.52 -2.17 -20.79
C PRO A 349 -15.75 -1.26 -20.76
N VAL A 350 -16.88 -1.76 -21.24
CA VAL A 350 -18.19 -1.12 -21.12
C VAL A 350 -19.24 -2.20 -20.84
N THR A 351 -20.08 -2.01 -19.83
CA THR A 351 -21.21 -2.90 -19.59
C THR A 351 -22.47 -2.33 -20.21
N ILE A 352 -23.10 -3.12 -21.09
CA ILE A 352 -24.40 -2.82 -21.66
C ILE A 352 -25.50 -3.54 -20.87
N ALA A 353 -26.56 -2.85 -20.52
CA ALA A 353 -27.71 -3.38 -19.80
C ALA A 353 -29.05 -2.90 -20.38
N GLY A 354 -30.12 -3.63 -20.08
CA GLY A 354 -31.49 -3.22 -20.41
C GLY A 354 -31.94 -3.45 -21.86
N ALA A 355 -31.10 -4.04 -22.72
CA ALA A 355 -31.54 -4.45 -24.05
C ALA A 355 -32.42 -5.71 -23.96
N SER A 356 -33.54 -5.71 -24.68
CA SER A 356 -34.44 -6.89 -24.77
C SER A 356 -33.76 -8.07 -25.46
N GLN A 357 -32.85 -7.80 -26.39
CA GLN A 357 -32.00 -8.80 -27.03
C GLN A 357 -30.76 -9.03 -26.17
N THR A 358 -30.71 -10.16 -25.49
CA THR A 358 -29.68 -10.50 -24.50
C THR A 358 -28.24 -10.48 -25.03
N ALA A 359 -28.06 -10.70 -26.35
CA ALA A 359 -26.76 -10.67 -27.00
C ALA A 359 -26.04 -9.30 -26.89
N TYR A 360 -26.77 -8.21 -26.74
CA TYR A 360 -26.16 -6.89 -26.51
C TYR A 360 -25.71 -6.69 -25.08
N ASN A 361 -26.38 -7.32 -24.11
CA ASN A 361 -26.11 -7.13 -22.68
C ASN A 361 -24.79 -7.74 -22.20
N GLY A 362 -24.30 -7.28 -21.05
CA GLY A 362 -23.11 -7.75 -20.36
C GLY A 362 -21.86 -6.91 -20.66
N LEU A 363 -20.75 -7.32 -20.07
CA LEU A 363 -19.44 -6.69 -20.24
C LEU A 363 -18.94 -6.87 -21.67
N LYS A 364 -18.56 -5.77 -22.31
CA LYS A 364 -18.01 -5.70 -23.66
C LYS A 364 -16.66 -5.01 -23.65
N GLN A 365 -15.71 -5.54 -24.38
CA GLN A 365 -14.50 -4.82 -24.75
C GLN A 365 -14.75 -4.12 -26.07
N ILE A 366 -14.67 -2.81 -26.10
CA ILE A 366 -15.10 -2.01 -27.24
C ILE A 366 -13.98 -1.76 -28.24
N THR A 367 -14.39 -1.42 -29.47
CA THR A 367 -13.52 -0.78 -30.47
C THR A 367 -14.03 0.65 -30.67
N TYR A 368 -13.16 1.62 -30.47
CA TYR A 368 -13.45 3.04 -30.66
C TYR A 368 -13.68 3.34 -32.14
N VAL A 369 -14.70 4.17 -32.45
CA VAL A 369 -14.98 4.66 -33.81
C VAL A 369 -14.75 6.17 -33.88
N ASP A 370 -15.48 6.93 -33.08
CA ASP A 370 -15.37 8.38 -32.94
C ASP A 370 -15.92 8.84 -31.60
N ALA A 371 -16.00 10.13 -31.35
CA ALA A 371 -16.41 10.70 -30.06
C ALA A 371 -17.82 10.29 -29.60
N ASP A 372 -18.68 9.85 -30.52
CA ASP A 372 -20.08 9.52 -30.26
C ASP A 372 -20.42 8.05 -30.53
N HIS A 373 -19.46 7.28 -31.07
CA HIS A 373 -19.70 5.90 -31.46
C HIS A 373 -18.57 4.96 -31.06
N PHE A 374 -18.96 3.77 -30.59
CA PHE A 374 -18.09 2.62 -30.41
C PHE A 374 -18.77 1.32 -30.83
N THR A 375 -18.00 0.27 -31.06
CA THR A 375 -18.52 -1.00 -31.58
C THR A 375 -18.03 -2.20 -30.73
N PHE A 376 -18.84 -3.28 -30.81
CA PHE A 376 -18.44 -4.59 -30.27
C PHE A 376 -19.11 -5.74 -31.07
N PRO A 377 -18.55 -6.95 -31.08
CA PRO A 377 -19.12 -8.08 -31.80
C PRO A 377 -20.39 -8.61 -31.12
N VAL A 378 -21.35 -9.02 -31.95
CA VAL A 378 -22.54 -9.75 -31.56
C VAL A 378 -22.82 -10.84 -32.61
N PRO A 379 -23.62 -11.88 -32.31
CA PRO A 379 -24.08 -12.81 -33.34
C PRO A 379 -24.77 -12.06 -34.48
N SER A 380 -24.46 -12.41 -35.73
CA SER A 380 -24.99 -11.70 -36.91
C SER A 380 -26.52 -11.80 -37.06
N ALA A 381 -27.15 -12.79 -36.44
CA ALA A 381 -28.61 -12.96 -36.40
C ALA A 381 -29.30 -12.11 -35.30
N THR A 382 -28.55 -11.30 -34.54
CA THR A 382 -29.12 -10.48 -33.48
C THR A 382 -30.05 -9.41 -34.08
N VAL A 383 -31.27 -9.32 -33.57
CA VAL A 383 -32.30 -8.36 -34.05
C VAL A 383 -31.84 -6.92 -33.83
N THR A 384 -31.99 -6.08 -34.85
CA THR A 384 -31.61 -4.67 -34.84
C THR A 384 -32.75 -3.79 -35.37
N PRO A 385 -32.95 -2.55 -34.85
CA PRO A 385 -32.24 -1.96 -33.71
C PRO A 385 -32.55 -2.67 -32.40
N ALA A 386 -31.67 -2.52 -31.43
CA ALA A 386 -31.91 -3.01 -30.07
C ALA A 386 -33.11 -2.29 -29.44
N THR A 387 -33.89 -2.99 -28.64
CA THR A 387 -35.07 -2.47 -27.94
C THR A 387 -34.90 -2.62 -26.41
N GLY A 388 -35.65 -1.80 -25.66
CA GLY A 388 -35.58 -1.77 -24.20
C GLY A 388 -35.04 -0.42 -23.68
N THR A 389 -34.89 -0.31 -22.37
CA THR A 389 -34.24 0.85 -21.73
C THR A 389 -32.73 0.55 -21.61
N ILE A 390 -32.01 0.85 -22.70
CA ILE A 390 -30.62 0.43 -22.84
C ILE A 390 -29.68 1.46 -22.22
N THR A 391 -28.76 0.99 -21.39
CA THR A 391 -27.72 1.82 -20.80
C THR A 391 -26.34 1.24 -21.07
N ALA A 392 -25.35 2.13 -21.17
CA ALA A 392 -23.92 1.81 -21.18
C ALA A 392 -23.28 2.36 -19.91
N THR A 393 -22.49 1.53 -19.25
CA THR A 393 -21.70 1.89 -18.08
C THR A 393 -20.22 1.70 -18.42
N GLY A 394 -19.47 2.79 -18.48
CA GLY A 394 -18.03 2.78 -18.62
C GLY A 394 -17.33 2.61 -17.27
N TYR A 395 -16.02 2.50 -17.32
CA TYR A 395 -15.18 2.34 -16.13
C TYR A 395 -13.98 3.26 -16.20
N ASP A 396 -13.68 3.92 -15.06
CA ASP A 396 -12.46 4.69 -14.87
C ASP A 396 -11.42 3.83 -14.16
N GLU A 397 -10.18 3.86 -14.64
CA GLU A 397 -9.06 3.31 -13.88
C GLU A 397 -8.75 4.24 -12.73
N THR A 398 -8.70 3.66 -11.55
CA THR A 398 -8.39 4.35 -10.31
C THR A 398 -7.22 3.69 -9.60
N TYR A 399 -6.69 4.38 -8.62
CA TYR A 399 -5.74 3.85 -7.67
C TYR A 399 -6.24 2.53 -7.05
N PHE A 400 -5.34 1.57 -6.87
CA PHE A 400 -5.68 0.28 -6.27
C PHE A 400 -6.21 0.47 -4.84
N LYS A 401 -7.43 0.06 -4.61
CA LYS A 401 -8.23 0.44 -3.44
C LYS A 401 -7.84 -0.22 -2.12
N TYR A 402 -6.99 -1.26 -2.14
CA TYR A 402 -6.64 -2.02 -0.95
C TYR A 402 -5.29 -1.59 -0.39
N SER A 403 -5.27 -1.15 0.87
CA SER A 403 -4.13 -0.47 1.49
C SER A 403 -3.40 -1.27 2.57
N ARG A 404 -3.96 -2.36 3.05
CA ARG A 404 -3.38 -3.21 4.10
C ARG A 404 -3.73 -4.67 3.82
N TYR A 405 -2.88 -5.57 4.31
CA TYR A 405 -3.07 -7.00 4.19
C TYR A 405 -2.73 -7.70 5.50
N VAL A 406 -3.49 -8.73 5.84
CA VAL A 406 -3.18 -9.65 6.91
C VAL A 406 -3.70 -11.04 6.59
N ASN A 407 -2.91 -12.07 6.88
CA ASN A 407 -3.42 -13.44 6.94
C ASN A 407 -3.91 -13.70 8.37
N ALA A 408 -5.20 -13.92 8.52
CA ALA A 408 -5.82 -14.20 9.81
C ALA A 408 -6.78 -15.39 9.68
N ALA A 409 -6.66 -16.36 10.59
CA ALA A 409 -7.48 -17.57 10.60
C ALA A 409 -7.47 -18.34 9.26
N GLY A 410 -6.32 -18.33 8.56
CA GLY A 410 -6.17 -18.99 7.26
C GLY A 410 -6.85 -18.28 6.09
N ARG A 411 -7.22 -17.01 6.27
CA ARG A 411 -7.85 -16.16 5.24
C ARG A 411 -6.95 -14.98 4.93
N ASP A 412 -6.88 -14.64 3.66
CA ASP A 412 -6.12 -13.50 3.15
C ASP A 412 -7.03 -12.28 3.09
N LEU A 413 -6.88 -11.39 4.07
CA LEU A 413 -7.74 -10.24 4.26
C LEU A 413 -7.03 -8.95 3.86
N VAL A 414 -7.75 -8.07 3.17
CA VAL A 414 -7.29 -6.74 2.75
C VAL A 414 -8.27 -5.68 3.19
N LEU A 415 -7.76 -4.49 3.48
CA LEU A 415 -8.55 -3.35 3.89
C LEU A 415 -8.80 -2.42 2.72
N HIS A 416 -10.06 -2.11 2.46
CA HIS A 416 -10.43 -1.07 1.50
C HIS A 416 -10.04 0.31 2.06
N GLY A 417 -9.11 1.00 1.39
CA GLY A 417 -8.47 2.22 1.89
C GLY A 417 -9.39 3.44 2.09
N THR A 418 -10.59 3.42 1.49
CA THR A 418 -11.55 4.54 1.59
C THR A 418 -12.74 4.19 2.48
N THR A 419 -13.32 2.99 2.34
CA THR A 419 -14.52 2.61 3.09
C THR A 419 -14.20 1.98 4.45
N GLY A 420 -12.97 1.48 4.64
CA GLY A 420 -12.58 0.73 5.83
C GLY A 420 -13.15 -0.70 5.87
N GLU A 421 -13.74 -1.17 4.79
CA GLU A 421 -14.28 -2.53 4.69
C GLU A 421 -13.17 -3.57 4.59
N LEU A 422 -13.35 -4.68 5.27
CA LEU A 422 -12.45 -5.82 5.23
C LEU A 422 -12.90 -6.78 4.13
N CYS A 423 -12.07 -6.97 3.12
CA CYS A 423 -12.33 -7.86 1.99
C CYS A 423 -11.40 -9.08 2.05
N GLU A 424 -11.82 -10.18 1.47
CA GLU A 424 -11.01 -11.41 1.37
C GLU A 424 -10.51 -11.60 -0.05
N ILE A 425 -9.22 -11.89 -0.19
CA ILE A 425 -8.64 -12.32 -1.47
C ILE A 425 -8.87 -13.83 -1.60
N MET A 426 -9.47 -14.24 -2.70
CA MET A 426 -9.71 -15.67 -3.01
C MET A 426 -9.20 -15.98 -4.41
N ASP A 427 -8.42 -17.04 -4.56
CA ASP A 427 -7.88 -17.47 -5.86
C ASP A 427 -8.99 -17.86 -6.87
N SER A 428 -10.20 -18.16 -6.38
CA SER A 428 -11.35 -18.50 -7.24
C SER A 428 -12.04 -17.28 -7.84
N GLU A 429 -11.78 -16.08 -7.31
CA GLU A 429 -12.41 -14.86 -7.78
C GLU A 429 -11.62 -14.22 -8.92
N VAL A 430 -12.35 -13.80 -9.94
CA VAL A 430 -11.81 -13.17 -11.17
C VAL A 430 -12.34 -11.74 -11.37
N GLU A 431 -13.02 -11.21 -10.36
CA GLU A 431 -13.57 -9.87 -10.32
C GLU A 431 -13.11 -9.16 -9.04
N ASP A 432 -12.96 -7.85 -9.12
CA ASP A 432 -12.61 -6.98 -8.00
C ASP A 432 -13.89 -6.33 -7.45
N ASP A 433 -14.51 -6.96 -6.43
CA ASP A 433 -15.78 -6.50 -5.83
C ASP A 433 -16.91 -6.36 -6.87
N GLY A 434 -17.07 -7.39 -7.72
CA GLY A 434 -18.06 -7.42 -8.79
C GLY A 434 -17.71 -6.53 -10.00
N LEU A 435 -16.53 -5.95 -10.04
CA LEU A 435 -16.01 -5.16 -11.15
C LEU A 435 -14.98 -5.96 -11.96
N PRO A 436 -14.89 -5.77 -13.28
CA PRO A 436 -13.92 -6.48 -14.09
C PRO A 436 -12.49 -6.07 -13.72
N ILE A 437 -11.56 -7.04 -13.77
CA ILE A 437 -10.14 -6.77 -13.65
C ILE A 437 -9.58 -6.56 -15.06
N LYS A 438 -8.90 -5.42 -15.28
CA LYS A 438 -8.22 -5.12 -16.54
C LYS A 438 -6.77 -5.55 -16.46
N LEU A 439 -6.40 -6.57 -17.24
CA LEU A 439 -5.01 -6.98 -17.42
C LEU A 439 -4.45 -6.30 -18.66
N VAL A 440 -3.32 -5.59 -18.51
CA VAL A 440 -2.57 -5.01 -19.61
C VAL A 440 -1.14 -5.51 -19.57
N ILE A 441 -0.71 -6.21 -20.60
CA ILE A 441 0.66 -6.68 -20.78
C ILE A 441 1.28 -5.89 -21.91
N ARG A 442 2.35 -5.16 -21.62
CA ARG A 442 3.09 -4.37 -22.60
C ARG A 442 4.49 -4.96 -22.78
N THR A 443 4.85 -5.27 -24.03
CA THR A 443 6.20 -5.74 -24.34
C THR A 443 7.18 -4.58 -24.42
N ASP A 444 8.43 -4.88 -24.24
CA ASP A 444 9.49 -3.99 -24.67
C ASP A 444 9.51 -3.85 -26.21
N LYS A 445 10.30 -2.93 -26.72
CA LYS A 445 10.46 -2.68 -28.15
C LYS A 445 11.17 -3.84 -28.81
N VAL A 446 10.62 -4.32 -29.89
CA VAL A 446 11.19 -5.35 -30.75
C VAL A 446 11.74 -4.67 -32.00
N ASP A 447 13.07 -4.70 -32.20
CA ASP A 447 13.76 -4.14 -33.34
C ASP A 447 14.77 -5.12 -33.97
N ASP A 448 14.89 -6.35 -33.44
CA ASP A 448 15.83 -7.39 -33.86
C ASP A 448 17.30 -6.86 -33.98
N GLY A 449 17.63 -5.88 -33.11
CA GLY A 449 18.96 -5.27 -33.05
C GLY A 449 19.33 -4.33 -34.21
N ASN A 450 18.35 -3.92 -35.04
CA ASN A 450 18.55 -2.96 -36.13
C ASN A 450 17.28 -2.16 -36.45
N GLU A 451 17.43 -1.05 -37.17
CA GLU A 451 16.35 -0.17 -37.61
C GLU A 451 15.87 -0.42 -39.04
N ASP A 452 16.18 -1.57 -39.63
CA ASP A 452 15.69 -1.92 -40.95
C ASP A 452 14.17 -2.22 -40.95
N TRP A 453 13.55 -2.07 -42.12
CA TRP A 453 12.14 -2.42 -42.27
C TRP A 453 11.93 -3.94 -42.19
N LYS A 454 11.09 -4.34 -41.27
CA LYS A 454 10.66 -5.72 -41.02
C LYS A 454 9.20 -5.89 -41.43
N THR A 455 8.84 -7.08 -41.85
CA THR A 455 7.45 -7.45 -42.17
C THR A 455 7.00 -8.50 -41.21
N LEU A 456 5.91 -8.25 -40.49
CA LEU A 456 5.30 -9.17 -39.53
C LEU A 456 4.03 -9.77 -40.11
N GLY A 457 4.05 -11.07 -40.37
CA GLY A 457 2.91 -11.81 -40.89
C GLY A 457 1.85 -12.08 -39.82
N ARG A 458 2.30 -12.48 -38.65
CA ARG A 458 1.44 -12.87 -37.55
C ARG A 458 2.08 -12.62 -36.17
N VAL A 459 1.19 -12.45 -35.19
CA VAL A 459 1.49 -12.41 -33.77
C VAL A 459 0.68 -13.52 -33.12
N ARG A 460 1.35 -14.39 -32.36
CA ARG A 460 0.70 -15.49 -31.61
C ARG A 460 0.82 -15.24 -30.12
N VAL A 461 -0.27 -15.36 -29.38
CA VAL A 461 -0.29 -15.39 -27.91
C VAL A 461 -0.13 -16.85 -27.46
N ILE A 462 0.87 -17.08 -26.62
CA ILE A 462 1.13 -18.37 -25.98
C ILE A 462 0.73 -18.24 -24.53
N GLY A 463 -0.15 -19.12 -24.08
CA GLY A 463 -0.69 -19.14 -22.72
C GLY A 463 -1.76 -20.20 -22.59
N ASP A 464 -2.50 -20.11 -21.50
CA ASP A 464 -3.60 -21.03 -21.21
C ASP A 464 -4.72 -20.91 -22.26
N LYS A 465 -5.37 -22.03 -22.52
CA LYS A 465 -6.53 -22.10 -23.41
C LYS A 465 -7.79 -21.87 -22.60
N ILE A 466 -8.23 -20.62 -22.60
CA ILE A 466 -9.43 -20.18 -21.86
C ILE A 466 -10.55 -19.80 -22.84
N GLY A 467 -11.79 -19.82 -22.37
CA GLY A 467 -12.98 -19.48 -23.17
C GLY A 467 -13.17 -18.00 -23.48
N GLY A 468 -12.11 -17.20 -23.46
CA GLY A 468 -12.17 -15.76 -23.58
C GLY A 468 -11.45 -15.18 -24.78
N GLU A 469 -11.59 -13.87 -24.94
CA GLU A 469 -10.93 -13.06 -25.97
C GLU A 469 -10.00 -12.05 -25.32
N ALA A 470 -8.88 -11.75 -25.96
CA ALA A 470 -8.05 -10.58 -25.66
C ALA A 470 -7.99 -9.65 -26.87
N MET A 471 -7.61 -8.41 -26.64
CA MET A 471 -7.28 -7.48 -27.72
C MET A 471 -5.77 -7.25 -27.77
N ILE A 472 -5.21 -7.26 -28.98
CA ILE A 472 -3.80 -6.95 -29.26
C ILE A 472 -3.75 -5.67 -30.08
N ARG A 473 -2.95 -4.72 -29.65
CA ARG A 473 -2.60 -3.52 -30.40
C ARG A 473 -1.09 -3.29 -30.35
N TRP A 474 -0.56 -2.43 -31.18
CA TRP A 474 0.86 -2.14 -31.20
C TRP A 474 1.16 -0.69 -31.48
N SER A 475 2.33 -0.27 -31.03
CA SER A 475 2.90 1.06 -31.24
C SER A 475 4.21 0.93 -32.00
N ASP A 476 4.39 1.79 -33.02
CA ASP A 476 5.60 1.91 -33.84
C ASP A 476 6.37 3.22 -33.53
N ASP A 477 5.92 3.98 -32.51
CA ASP A 477 6.40 5.32 -32.13
C ASP A 477 6.68 5.45 -30.62
N ASP A 478 7.24 4.40 -30.04
CA ASP A 478 7.68 4.38 -28.64
C ASP A 478 6.55 4.65 -27.65
N TYR A 479 5.43 3.94 -27.79
CA TYR A 479 4.24 3.99 -26.95
C TYR A 479 3.43 5.30 -27.04
N THR A 480 3.71 6.16 -28.02
CA THR A 480 3.02 7.45 -28.16
C THR A 480 1.61 7.25 -28.76
N THR A 481 1.52 6.44 -29.82
CA THR A 481 0.22 6.07 -30.41
C THR A 481 0.09 4.57 -30.59
N TYR A 482 -1.14 4.07 -30.59
CA TYR A 482 -1.44 2.66 -30.78
C TYR A 482 -2.36 2.46 -31.96
N THR A 483 -2.20 1.33 -32.65
CA THR A 483 -3.19 0.86 -33.62
C THR A 483 -4.51 0.51 -32.92
N TYR A 484 -5.63 0.43 -33.69
CA TYR A 484 -6.86 -0.14 -33.14
C TYR A 484 -6.63 -1.59 -32.68
N GLY A 485 -7.27 -1.93 -31.56
CA GLY A 485 -7.20 -3.25 -30.96
C GLY A 485 -7.79 -4.32 -31.88
N ARG A 486 -7.08 -5.41 -32.00
CA ARG A 486 -7.45 -6.58 -32.80
C ARG A 486 -7.73 -7.77 -31.90
N ARG A 487 -8.93 -8.33 -32.04
CA ARG A 487 -9.36 -9.45 -31.19
C ARG A 487 -8.60 -10.73 -31.50
N VAL A 488 -8.26 -11.46 -30.46
CA VAL A 488 -7.70 -12.80 -30.53
C VAL A 488 -8.49 -13.72 -29.62
N ASP A 489 -8.94 -14.83 -30.17
CA ASP A 489 -9.62 -15.89 -29.43
C ASP A 489 -8.57 -16.75 -28.70
N LEU A 490 -8.57 -16.69 -27.37
CA LEU A 490 -7.64 -17.43 -26.51
C LEU A 490 -7.97 -18.93 -26.40
N SER A 491 -9.21 -19.33 -26.75
CA SER A 491 -9.62 -20.74 -26.81
C SER A 491 -9.09 -21.46 -28.06
N ALA A 492 -8.76 -20.70 -29.10
CA ALA A 492 -8.27 -21.25 -30.35
C ALA A 492 -6.99 -22.05 -30.18
N ALA A 493 -6.82 -23.13 -30.93
CA ALA A 493 -5.59 -23.93 -30.93
C ALA A 493 -4.35 -23.07 -31.19
N GLN A 494 -4.50 -22.04 -32.02
CA GLN A 494 -3.54 -20.97 -32.22
C GLN A 494 -4.23 -19.60 -32.04
N ALA A 495 -3.96 -18.94 -30.94
CA ALA A 495 -4.42 -17.58 -30.67
C ALA A 495 -3.56 -16.59 -31.49
N VAL A 496 -4.01 -16.24 -32.70
CA VAL A 496 -3.17 -15.53 -33.70
C VAL A 496 -3.89 -14.33 -34.29
N VAL A 497 -3.17 -13.21 -34.34
CA VAL A 497 -3.49 -12.05 -35.17
C VAL A 497 -2.61 -12.06 -36.42
N ARG A 498 -3.19 -11.90 -37.61
CA ARG A 498 -2.50 -11.95 -38.90
C ARG A 498 -2.44 -10.58 -39.58
N ARG A 499 -1.53 -10.40 -40.56
CA ARG A 499 -1.39 -9.17 -41.34
C ARG A 499 -1.01 -7.97 -40.44
N CYS A 500 0.07 -8.12 -39.70
CA CYS A 500 0.53 -7.12 -38.74
C CYS A 500 1.37 -6.00 -39.35
N GLY A 501 1.57 -6.03 -40.68
CA GLY A 501 2.18 -4.92 -41.43
C GLY A 501 3.69 -4.85 -41.33
N LYS A 502 4.23 -3.67 -41.66
CA LYS A 502 5.66 -3.40 -41.63
C LYS A 502 5.99 -2.45 -40.47
N TYR A 503 7.19 -2.63 -39.93
CA TYR A 503 7.70 -1.79 -38.82
C TYR A 503 9.23 -1.75 -38.85
N ARG A 504 9.79 -0.79 -38.13
CA ARG A 504 11.23 -0.76 -37.81
C ARG A 504 11.44 -1.20 -36.37
N ARG A 505 10.67 -0.60 -35.47
CA ARG A 505 10.66 -0.82 -34.05
C ARG A 505 9.20 -0.87 -33.60
N ARG A 506 8.81 -1.88 -32.83
CA ARG A 506 7.42 -2.09 -32.43
C ARG A 506 7.30 -2.64 -31.03
N SER A 507 6.40 -2.09 -30.24
CA SER A 507 5.93 -2.68 -28.99
C SER A 507 4.51 -3.20 -29.13
N PHE A 508 4.17 -4.26 -28.41
CA PHE A 508 2.84 -4.85 -28.39
C PHE A 508 2.18 -4.64 -27.06
N GLU A 509 0.87 -4.49 -27.08
CA GLU A 509 0.05 -4.43 -25.88
C GLU A 509 -1.07 -5.46 -26.01
N ILE A 510 -1.22 -6.34 -25.00
CA ILE A 510 -2.31 -7.29 -24.84
C ILE A 510 -3.20 -6.76 -23.74
N ILE A 511 -4.50 -6.67 -24.01
CA ILE A 511 -5.51 -6.20 -23.06
C ILE A 511 -6.57 -7.28 -22.90
N HIS A 512 -6.80 -7.73 -21.66
CA HIS A 512 -7.85 -8.67 -21.29
C HIS A 512 -8.68 -8.10 -20.14
N ILE A 513 -10.03 -8.27 -20.22
CA ILE A 513 -10.98 -7.69 -19.26
C ILE A 513 -12.08 -8.67 -18.83
N ARG A 514 -12.04 -9.90 -19.31
CA ARG A 514 -13.07 -10.90 -19.01
C ARG A 514 -12.86 -11.53 -17.64
N PRO A 515 -13.92 -12.00 -16.98
CA PRO A 515 -13.82 -12.67 -15.68
C PRO A 515 -13.34 -14.14 -15.83
N GLU A 516 -12.21 -14.33 -16.45
CA GLU A 516 -11.56 -15.64 -16.59
C GLU A 516 -10.09 -15.51 -16.16
N HIS A 517 -9.57 -16.56 -15.52
CA HIS A 517 -8.13 -16.63 -15.26
C HIS A 517 -7.36 -16.71 -16.58
N VAL A 518 -6.47 -15.79 -16.80
CA VAL A 518 -5.61 -15.78 -17.98
C VAL A 518 -4.14 -15.79 -17.57
N GLN A 519 -3.40 -16.71 -18.16
CA GLN A 519 -1.95 -16.75 -18.06
C GLN A 519 -1.35 -16.60 -19.47
N VAL A 520 -0.57 -15.56 -19.67
CA VAL A 520 0.18 -15.33 -20.90
C VAL A 520 1.63 -15.65 -20.63
N ALA A 521 2.16 -16.68 -21.30
CA ALA A 521 3.54 -17.10 -21.14
C ALA A 521 4.48 -16.37 -22.10
N ALA A 522 4.05 -16.09 -23.34
CA ALA A 522 4.86 -15.42 -24.34
C ALA A 522 4.02 -14.82 -25.48
N ILE A 523 4.66 -13.92 -26.23
CA ILE A 523 4.20 -13.49 -27.55
C ILE A 523 5.24 -13.96 -28.58
N GLU A 524 4.78 -14.71 -29.57
CA GLU A 524 5.59 -15.19 -30.67
C GLU A 524 5.33 -14.36 -31.92
N LEU A 525 6.39 -13.87 -32.54
CA LEU A 525 6.36 -13.03 -33.75
C LEU A 525 6.87 -13.83 -34.94
N ASP A 526 6.15 -13.75 -36.13
CA ASP A 526 6.46 -14.60 -37.27
C ASP A 526 6.15 -13.92 -38.63
#